data_a0b30ef5c08d3d269aef24d738b840d3
#
_entry.id   a0b30ef5c08d3d269aef24d738b840d3
#
_cell.length_a   1.000
_cell.length_b   1.000
_cell.length_c   1.000
_cell.angle_alpha   90.00
_cell.angle_beta   90.00
_cell.angle_gamma   90.00
#
_symmetry.space_group_name_H-M   'P 1'
#
loop_
_entity.id
_entity.type
_entity.pdbx_description
1 polymer ?
#
loop_
_entity_poly.entity_id
_entity_poly.type
_entity_poly.pdbx_seq_one_letter_code
_entity_poly.pdbx_strand_id
1 'polypeptide(L)'
;MELSDEMLSEISYVQISSYRAKVMKSLDGEVKIPTHIAKDSEIRPNHISKVLAELKAHELVECINPEVRKGRLYRLTPKGDELVKNINID
;
A
#
# COMPACT_ATOMS: atom_id res chain seq x y z
N MET A 1 11.83 -14.98 -14.01
CA MET A 1 10.40 -15.28 -14.17
C MET A 1 9.67 -14.04 -14.68
N GLU A 2 8.87 -14.18 -15.69
CA GLU A 2 8.14 -13.06 -16.24
C GLU A 2 6.93 -12.70 -15.38
N LEU A 3 6.70 -11.40 -15.26
CA LEU A 3 5.52 -10.90 -14.58
C LEU A 3 4.33 -10.96 -15.55
N SER A 4 3.14 -11.22 -15.01
CA SER A 4 1.92 -11.20 -15.81
C SER A 4 1.63 -9.77 -16.29
N ASP A 5 0.82 -9.65 -17.33
CA ASP A 5 0.40 -8.34 -17.83
C ASP A 5 -0.38 -7.59 -16.73
N GLU A 6 -1.18 -8.32 -15.96
CA GLU A 6 -1.91 -7.72 -14.84
C GLU A 6 -0.95 -7.14 -13.81
N MET A 7 0.09 -7.89 -13.45
CA MET A 7 1.06 -7.42 -12.46
C MET A 7 1.83 -6.22 -12.99
N LEU A 8 2.22 -6.23 -14.27
CA LEU A 8 2.90 -5.08 -14.87
C LEU A 8 2.03 -3.83 -14.84
N SER A 9 0.75 -3.98 -15.11
CA SER A 9 -0.20 -2.87 -15.05
C SER A 9 -0.32 -2.32 -13.63
N GLU A 10 -0.37 -3.20 -12.64
CA GLU A 10 -0.46 -2.79 -11.24
C GLU A 10 0.82 -2.09 -10.77
N ILE A 11 1.98 -2.59 -11.21
CA ILE A 11 3.25 -1.93 -10.90
C ILE A 11 3.25 -0.51 -11.44
N SER A 12 2.79 -0.32 -12.68
CA SER A 12 2.69 1.00 -13.28
C SER A 12 1.75 1.91 -12.50
N TYR A 13 0.60 1.37 -12.09
CA TYR A 13 -0.37 2.12 -11.29
C TYR A 13 0.27 2.65 -9.99
N VAL A 14 1.04 1.81 -9.33
CA VAL A 14 1.69 2.20 -8.08
C VAL A 14 2.85 3.15 -8.35
N GLN A 15 3.67 2.87 -9.35
CA GLN A 15 4.88 3.66 -9.63
C GLN A 15 4.57 5.08 -10.13
N ILE A 16 3.42 5.29 -10.74
CA ILE A 16 3.00 6.63 -11.19
C ILE A 16 2.87 7.59 -10.00
N SER A 17 2.51 7.08 -8.85
CA SER A 17 2.29 7.89 -7.66
C SER A 17 3.36 7.59 -6.61
N SER A 18 4.17 8.60 -6.27
CA SER A 18 5.16 8.44 -5.22
C SER A 18 4.48 8.11 -3.88
N TYR A 19 3.28 8.62 -3.65
CA TYR A 19 2.53 8.33 -2.42
C TYR A 19 2.16 6.86 -2.34
N ARG A 20 1.65 6.27 -3.43
CA ARG A 20 1.29 4.86 -3.45
C ARG A 20 2.52 3.98 -3.21
N ALA A 21 3.61 4.28 -3.90
CA ALA A 21 4.84 3.52 -3.76
C ALA A 21 5.38 3.57 -2.33
N LYS A 22 5.41 4.77 -1.74
CA LYS A 22 5.90 4.94 -0.36
C LYS A 22 5.03 4.21 0.64
N VAL A 23 3.71 4.25 0.49
CA VAL A 23 2.80 3.55 1.39
C VAL A 23 3.00 2.04 1.28
N MET A 24 3.11 1.52 0.07
CA MET A 24 3.37 0.10 -0.15
C MET A 24 4.67 -0.33 0.54
N LYS A 25 5.73 0.45 0.37
CA LYS A 25 7.02 0.14 1.01
C LYS A 25 6.93 0.18 2.53
N SER A 26 6.19 1.14 3.08
CA SER A 26 6.05 1.25 4.53
C SER A 26 5.36 0.03 5.14
N LEU A 27 4.56 -0.68 4.33
CA LEU A 27 3.82 -1.86 4.77
C LEU A 27 4.54 -3.17 4.44
N ASP A 28 5.72 -3.11 3.85
CA ASP A 28 6.47 -4.32 3.48
C ASP A 28 6.86 -5.09 4.74
N GLY A 29 6.24 -6.27 4.93
CA GLY A 29 6.47 -7.11 6.09
C GLY A 29 5.91 -6.55 7.40
N GLU A 30 5.03 -5.55 7.33
CA GLU A 30 4.56 -4.84 8.51
C GLU A 30 3.03 -4.73 8.52
N VAL A 31 2.48 -4.59 9.74
CA VAL A 31 1.07 -4.26 9.95
C VAL A 31 1.06 -2.93 10.71
N LYS A 32 0.34 -1.94 10.18
CA LYS A 32 0.38 -0.59 10.75
C LYS A 32 -0.98 0.08 10.76
N ILE A 33 -1.17 1.01 11.71
CA ILE A 33 -2.32 1.91 11.70
C ILE A 33 -2.00 3.09 10.76
N PRO A 34 -3.03 3.79 10.24
CA PRO A 34 -2.80 4.87 9.28
C PRO A 34 -1.84 5.97 9.74
N THR A 35 -1.85 6.34 11.02
CA THR A 35 -0.93 7.35 11.54
C THR A 35 0.53 6.90 11.40
N HIS A 36 0.80 5.63 11.66
CA HIS A 36 2.16 5.10 11.52
C HIS A 36 2.55 4.99 10.04
N ILE A 37 1.59 4.64 9.18
CA ILE A 37 1.84 4.61 7.74
C ILE A 37 2.21 6.00 7.24
N ALA A 38 1.46 7.02 7.69
CA ALA A 38 1.70 8.40 7.30
C ALA A 38 3.10 8.84 7.72
N LYS A 39 3.46 8.55 8.96
CA LYS A 39 4.76 8.93 9.51
C LYS A 39 5.90 8.25 8.76
N ASP A 40 5.80 6.95 8.57
CA ASP A 40 6.88 6.18 7.94
C ASP A 40 7.00 6.50 6.44
N SER A 41 5.89 6.88 5.80
CA SER A 41 5.86 7.25 4.39
C SER A 41 6.19 8.72 4.16
N GLU A 42 6.27 9.51 5.23
CA GLU A 42 6.45 10.96 5.16
C GLU A 42 5.34 11.63 4.35
N ILE A 43 4.11 11.17 4.56
CA ILE A 43 2.92 11.68 3.89
C ILE A 43 1.99 12.23 4.95
N ARG A 44 1.33 13.34 4.64
CA ARG A 44 0.39 13.95 5.60
C ARG A 44 -0.79 13.02 5.85
N PRO A 45 -1.27 12.93 7.09
CA PRO A 45 -2.39 12.03 7.42
C PRO A 45 -3.63 12.24 6.56
N ASN A 46 -3.90 13.46 6.13
CA ASN A 46 -5.08 13.74 5.32
C ASN A 46 -5.02 13.11 3.93
N HIS A 47 -3.84 12.71 3.46
CA HIS A 47 -3.69 12.03 2.17
C HIS A 47 -3.71 10.50 2.31
N ILE A 48 -3.44 9.99 3.51
CA ILE A 48 -3.30 8.55 3.72
C ILE A 48 -4.59 7.80 3.45
N SER A 49 -5.73 8.33 3.90
CA SER A 49 -7.02 7.66 3.69
C SER A 49 -7.31 7.43 2.21
N LYS A 50 -7.00 8.43 1.38
CA LYS A 50 -7.22 8.33 -0.05
C LYS A 50 -6.29 7.29 -0.68
N VAL A 51 -5.01 7.32 -0.30
CA VAL A 51 -4.03 6.38 -0.85
C VAL A 51 -4.39 4.95 -0.46
N LEU A 52 -4.75 4.73 0.80
CA LEU A 52 -5.16 3.41 1.27
C LEU A 52 -6.41 2.92 0.53
N ALA A 53 -7.38 3.81 0.28
CA ALA A 53 -8.57 3.45 -0.46
C ALA A 53 -8.24 3.04 -1.90
N GLU A 54 -7.32 3.75 -2.54
CA GLU A 54 -6.88 3.43 -3.89
C GLU A 54 -6.19 2.06 -3.94
N LEU A 55 -5.27 1.82 -3.00
CA LEU A 55 -4.56 0.55 -2.95
C LEU A 55 -5.49 -0.60 -2.59
N LYS A 56 -6.46 -0.36 -1.72
CA LYS A 56 -7.45 -1.36 -1.35
C LYS A 56 -8.33 -1.73 -2.54
N ALA A 57 -8.73 -0.73 -3.34
CA ALA A 57 -9.54 -0.96 -4.53
C ALA A 57 -8.83 -1.86 -5.54
N HIS A 58 -7.50 -1.79 -5.57
CA HIS A 58 -6.68 -2.64 -6.43
C HIS A 58 -6.26 -3.94 -5.74
N GLU A 59 -6.80 -4.21 -4.55
CA GLU A 59 -6.52 -5.42 -3.79
C GLU A 59 -5.02 -5.58 -3.44
N LEU A 60 -4.35 -4.46 -3.21
CA LEU A 60 -2.93 -4.45 -2.85
C LEU A 60 -2.72 -4.33 -1.35
N VAL A 61 -3.69 -3.73 -0.65
CA VAL A 61 -3.68 -3.66 0.81
C VAL A 61 -5.03 -4.10 1.34
N GLU A 62 -5.06 -4.50 2.61
CA GLU A 62 -6.30 -4.89 3.27
C GLU A 62 -6.30 -4.39 4.70
N CYS A 63 -7.50 -4.13 5.22
CA CYS A 63 -7.69 -3.81 6.63
C CYS A 63 -8.07 -5.10 7.34
N ILE A 64 -7.31 -5.48 8.36
CA ILE A 64 -7.52 -6.77 9.02
C ILE A 64 -8.56 -6.70 10.15
N ASN A 65 -8.97 -5.50 10.53
CA ASN A 65 -9.98 -5.30 11.59
C ASN A 65 -10.99 -4.21 11.19
N PRO A 66 -11.73 -4.42 10.08
CA PRO A 66 -12.60 -3.35 9.53
C PRO A 66 -13.76 -2.97 10.45
N GLU A 67 -14.06 -3.77 11.45
CA GLU A 67 -15.16 -3.51 12.38
C GLU A 67 -14.86 -2.37 13.35
N VAL A 68 -13.59 -1.99 13.53
CA VAL A 68 -13.26 -0.91 14.45
C VAL A 68 -13.18 0.43 13.71
N ARG A 69 -13.48 1.52 14.42
CA ARG A 69 -13.38 2.87 13.85
C ARG A 69 -12.00 3.46 14.03
N LYS A 70 -11.36 3.17 15.16
CA LYS A 70 -10.02 3.66 15.49
C LYS A 70 -9.07 2.49 15.61
N GLY A 71 -7.82 2.72 15.26
CA GLY A 71 -6.81 1.68 15.35
C GLY A 71 -6.96 0.62 14.27
N ARG A 72 -7.50 1.00 13.10
CA ARG A 72 -7.57 0.08 11.98
C ARG A 72 -6.17 -0.29 11.53
N LEU A 73 -5.96 -1.59 11.38
CA LEU A 73 -4.66 -2.13 10.98
C LEU A 73 -4.70 -2.53 9.52
N TYR A 74 -3.67 -2.11 8.80
CA TYR A 74 -3.53 -2.39 7.37
C TYR A 74 -2.26 -3.20 7.12
N ARG A 75 -2.32 -4.03 6.11
CA ARG A 75 -1.17 -4.80 5.65
C ARG A 75 -1.29 -5.03 4.16
N LEU A 76 -0.19 -5.45 3.54
CA LEU A 76 -0.22 -5.85 2.13
C LEU A 76 -0.98 -7.16 2.00
N THR A 77 -1.71 -7.32 0.89
CA THR A 77 -2.26 -8.60 0.49
C THR A 77 -1.14 -9.45 -0.09
N PRO A 78 -1.34 -10.76 -0.34
CA PRO A 78 -0.34 -11.55 -1.06
C PRO A 78 0.04 -10.93 -2.40
N LYS A 79 -0.91 -10.34 -3.11
CA LYS A 79 -0.67 -9.62 -4.35
C LYS A 79 0.22 -8.41 -4.11
N GLY A 80 -0.07 -7.65 -3.05
CA GLY A 80 0.74 -6.49 -2.67
C GLY A 80 2.15 -6.87 -2.27
N ASP A 81 2.31 -7.99 -1.54
CA ASP A 81 3.62 -8.49 -1.15
C ASP A 81 4.48 -8.80 -2.38
N GLU A 82 3.89 -9.42 -3.39
CA GLU A 82 4.61 -9.72 -4.61
C GLU A 82 4.97 -8.45 -5.37
N LEU A 83 4.01 -7.52 -5.46
CA LEU A 83 4.22 -6.27 -6.19
C LEU A 83 5.32 -5.41 -5.57
N VAL A 84 5.36 -5.32 -4.25
CA VAL A 84 6.29 -4.42 -3.57
C VAL A 84 7.75 -4.79 -3.84
N LYS A 85 8.01 -6.04 -4.16
CA LYS A 85 9.36 -6.50 -4.51
C LYS A 85 9.82 -5.97 -5.87
N ASN A 86 8.90 -5.45 -6.67
CA ASN A 86 9.14 -5.01 -8.03
C ASN A 86 8.99 -3.51 -8.23
N ILE A 87 8.83 -2.75 -7.15
CA ILE A 87 8.73 -1.30 -7.26
C ILE A 87 10.00 -0.64 -6.70
N ASN A 88 10.34 0.51 -7.27
CA ASN A 88 11.51 1.28 -6.86
C ASN A 88 11.06 2.57 -6.19
N ILE A 89 11.71 2.89 -5.07
CA ILE A 89 11.49 4.15 -4.37
C ILE A 89 12.86 4.76 -4.10
N ASP A 90 13.04 5.95 -4.59
CA ASP A 90 14.29 6.68 -4.37
C ASP A 90 14.07 7.78 -3.34
#